data_881d35bb564753e7bdad7ca3746a8836
#
_entry.id   881d35bb564753e7bdad7ca3746a8836
#
_cell.length_a   1.000
_cell.length_b   1.000
_cell.length_c   1.000
_cell.angle_alpha   90.00
_cell.angle_beta   90.00
_cell.angle_gamma   90.00
#
_symmetry.space_group_name_H-M   'P 1'
#
loop_
_entity.id
_entity.type
_entity.pdbx_description
1 polymer ?
#
loop_
_entity_poly.entity_id
_entity_poly.type
_entity_poly.pdbx_seq_one_letter_code
_entity_poly.pdbx_strand_id
1 'polypeptide(L)'
;MLRKRLLRVGILVFALLLVAVGVGYWHYIHIFVSTDDAYVSGHLTVVSPRVKGRVIKVPVDNNYLVEPGQVLVELDPTDYEVAVNRAQARLGRLGQDLAENYVKVNTGQAKVAQAEANLKLATSDKVRYTALYERRVIPKQTLDRVDTRYRVDHALLQQAKHELNQSLAAIGGSAELPIEEQPAIKEAKAQLEQVRLNLEYTKVRADVKGYITKRQVNPGTWATDGQPLMMLVPLEYPELWITANYKETELTNVYIGQPAEVHVDTYPGTKFTGRVDSIMAGTGSAFSLLPPENATGNWVKVVQRIPVKIVLEPPFPDNKPLRLGMSTEVIIDTRKHIGPRLLAPGQK
;
A
#
# COMPACT_ATOMS: atom_id res chain seq x y z
N MET A 1 -38.37 -77.58 -23.78
CA MET A 1 -37.06 -77.27 -23.15
C MET A 1 -36.45 -75.96 -23.65
N LEU A 2 -36.61 -75.57 -24.92
CA LEU A 2 -36.06 -74.31 -25.47
C LEU A 2 -36.52 -73.02 -24.73
N ARG A 3 -37.78 -72.88 -24.41
CA ARG A 3 -38.32 -71.69 -23.72
C ARG A 3 -37.64 -71.42 -22.35
N LYS A 4 -37.35 -72.48 -21.56
CA LYS A 4 -36.67 -72.35 -20.27
C LYS A 4 -35.19 -72.00 -20.43
N ARG A 5 -34.52 -72.42 -21.52
CA ARG A 5 -33.13 -72.01 -21.84
C ARG A 5 -33.05 -70.58 -22.32
N LEU A 6 -33.97 -70.14 -23.18
CA LEU A 6 -34.11 -68.73 -23.60
C LEU A 6 -34.36 -67.79 -22.45
N LEU A 7 -35.24 -68.20 -21.50
CA LEU A 7 -35.52 -67.39 -20.28
C LEU A 7 -34.30 -67.28 -19.39
N ARG A 8 -33.50 -68.34 -19.21
CA ARG A 8 -32.28 -68.32 -18.41
C ARG A 8 -31.19 -67.48 -19.08
N VAL A 9 -31.05 -67.51 -20.40
CA VAL A 9 -30.13 -66.68 -21.16
C VAL A 9 -30.54 -65.21 -21.06
N GLY A 10 -31.84 -64.90 -21.17
CA GLY A 10 -32.35 -63.51 -20.99
C GLY A 10 -32.11 -62.96 -19.61
N ILE A 11 -32.27 -63.77 -18.55
CA ILE A 11 -31.96 -63.36 -17.16
C ILE A 11 -30.48 -63.13 -16.97
N LEU A 12 -29.61 -63.96 -17.55
CA LEU A 12 -28.14 -63.79 -17.49
C LEU A 12 -27.70 -62.54 -18.21
N VAL A 13 -28.22 -62.25 -19.41
CA VAL A 13 -27.91 -61.02 -20.16
C VAL A 13 -28.38 -59.79 -19.40
N PHE A 14 -29.58 -59.82 -18.81
CA PHE A 14 -30.11 -58.74 -17.99
C PHE A 14 -29.27 -58.49 -16.72
N ALA A 15 -28.85 -59.57 -16.02
CA ALA A 15 -27.95 -59.47 -14.87
C ALA A 15 -26.59 -58.88 -15.24
N LEU A 16 -26.04 -59.27 -16.39
CA LEU A 16 -24.76 -58.75 -16.89
C LEU A 16 -24.87 -57.27 -17.23
N LEU A 17 -25.99 -56.83 -17.78
CA LEU A 17 -26.27 -55.44 -18.12
C LEU A 17 -26.41 -54.60 -16.85
N LEU A 18 -27.08 -55.11 -15.80
CA LEU A 18 -27.15 -54.45 -14.49
C LEU A 18 -25.76 -54.28 -13.83
N VAL A 19 -24.96 -55.35 -13.91
CA VAL A 19 -23.57 -55.28 -13.40
C VAL A 19 -22.75 -54.24 -14.18
N ALA A 20 -22.84 -54.21 -15.51
CA ALA A 20 -22.16 -53.24 -16.34
C ALA A 20 -22.60 -51.79 -16.04
N VAL A 21 -23.89 -51.57 -15.87
CA VAL A 21 -24.42 -50.25 -15.45
C VAL A 21 -23.94 -49.90 -14.04
N GLY A 22 -23.94 -50.83 -13.09
CA GLY A 22 -23.44 -50.64 -11.72
C GLY A 22 -21.94 -50.28 -11.69
N VAL A 23 -21.15 -50.99 -12.46
CA VAL A 23 -19.69 -50.70 -12.56
C VAL A 23 -19.46 -49.35 -13.25
N GLY A 24 -20.20 -49.06 -14.33
CA GLY A 24 -20.14 -47.76 -15.00
C GLY A 24 -20.51 -46.57 -14.07
N TYR A 25 -21.57 -46.75 -13.31
CA TYR A 25 -22.02 -45.74 -12.31
C TYR A 25 -21.01 -45.58 -11.17
N TRP A 26 -20.45 -46.71 -10.68
CA TRP A 26 -19.40 -46.69 -9.66
C TRP A 26 -18.15 -45.95 -10.15
N HIS A 27 -17.74 -46.22 -11.40
CA HIS A 27 -16.61 -45.58 -12.04
C HIS A 27 -16.86 -44.08 -12.26
N TYR A 28 -18.07 -43.69 -12.66
CA TYR A 28 -18.50 -42.28 -12.83
C TYR A 28 -18.37 -41.49 -11.54
N ILE A 29 -18.88 -42.01 -10.43
CA ILE A 29 -18.84 -41.34 -9.11
C ILE A 29 -17.41 -41.15 -8.61
N HIS A 30 -16.47 -42.06 -8.97
CA HIS A 30 -15.07 -41.97 -8.56
C HIS A 30 -14.23 -41.03 -9.43
N ILE A 31 -14.72 -40.69 -10.61
CA ILE A 31 -14.05 -39.77 -11.55
C ILE A 31 -14.52 -38.31 -11.35
N PHE A 32 -15.81 -38.12 -11.10
CA PHE A 32 -16.41 -36.81 -10.95
C PHE A 32 -16.74 -36.55 -9.48
N VAL A 33 -15.91 -35.71 -8.87
CA VAL A 33 -16.09 -35.32 -7.46
C VAL A 33 -16.89 -34.04 -7.41
N SER A 34 -18.10 -34.08 -6.82
CA SER A 34 -19.00 -32.93 -6.76
C SER A 34 -19.27 -32.49 -5.33
N THR A 35 -19.51 -31.20 -5.15
CA THR A 35 -20.00 -30.62 -3.90
C THR A 35 -21.02 -29.50 -4.18
N ASP A 36 -22.07 -29.48 -3.39
CA ASP A 36 -23.08 -28.41 -3.30
C ASP A 36 -22.74 -27.35 -2.24
N ASP A 37 -21.75 -27.63 -1.40
CA ASP A 37 -21.26 -26.69 -0.41
C ASP A 37 -20.14 -25.82 -1.02
N ALA A 38 -20.53 -24.98 -1.97
CA ALA A 38 -19.62 -24.06 -2.64
C ALA A 38 -20.28 -22.69 -2.84
N TYR A 39 -19.46 -21.66 -2.85
CA TYR A 39 -19.93 -20.29 -3.01
C TYR A 39 -18.92 -19.40 -3.71
N VAL A 40 -19.43 -18.35 -4.35
CA VAL A 40 -18.61 -17.32 -4.97
C VAL A 40 -17.90 -16.52 -3.90
N SER A 41 -16.59 -16.44 -3.99
CA SER A 41 -15.71 -15.66 -3.12
C SER A 41 -14.98 -14.59 -3.94
N GLY A 42 -14.39 -13.62 -3.29
CA GLY A 42 -13.63 -12.55 -3.93
C GLY A 42 -12.92 -11.67 -2.91
N HIS A 43 -12.15 -10.73 -3.41
CA HIS A 43 -11.49 -9.76 -2.56
C HIS A 43 -12.48 -8.72 -2.02
N LEU A 44 -12.32 -8.37 -0.76
CA LEU A 44 -13.06 -7.32 -0.08
C LEU A 44 -12.08 -6.22 0.31
N THR A 45 -12.25 -5.03 -0.26
CA THR A 45 -11.43 -3.87 0.12
C THR A 45 -12.20 -3.05 1.15
N VAL A 46 -11.62 -2.89 2.34
CA VAL A 46 -12.19 -2.05 3.39
C VAL A 46 -11.76 -0.61 3.12
N VAL A 47 -12.73 0.28 2.96
CA VAL A 47 -12.51 1.71 2.80
C VAL A 47 -12.49 2.37 4.16
N SER A 48 -11.34 2.93 4.53
CA SER A 48 -11.11 3.64 5.79
C SER A 48 -10.46 4.98 5.54
N PRO A 49 -10.73 6.03 6.33
CA PRO A 49 -10.05 7.30 6.22
C PRO A 49 -8.63 7.19 6.77
N ARG A 50 -7.72 7.99 6.25
CA ARG A 50 -6.32 8.12 6.73
C ARG A 50 -6.15 9.29 7.70
N VAL A 51 -7.21 10.07 7.89
CA VAL A 51 -7.25 11.22 8.80
C VAL A 51 -8.63 11.28 9.46
N LYS A 52 -8.68 11.80 10.67
CA LYS A 52 -9.92 11.95 11.42
C LYS A 52 -10.68 13.21 10.99
N GLY A 53 -12.00 13.20 11.10
CA GLY A 53 -12.79 14.40 10.83
C GLY A 53 -14.28 14.15 10.84
N ARG A 54 -15.06 15.24 10.81
CA ARG A 54 -16.50 15.16 10.63
C ARG A 54 -16.82 14.90 9.16
N VAL A 55 -17.69 13.94 8.90
CA VAL A 55 -18.18 13.64 7.54
C VAL A 55 -19.16 14.74 7.12
N ILE A 56 -18.87 15.42 6.01
CA ILE A 56 -19.76 16.45 5.45
C ILE A 56 -20.62 15.89 4.31
N LYS A 57 -20.07 14.94 3.53
CA LYS A 57 -20.78 14.39 2.39
C LYS A 57 -20.39 12.94 2.13
N VAL A 58 -21.37 12.14 1.71
CA VAL A 58 -21.20 10.77 1.23
C VAL A 58 -21.95 10.65 -0.10
N PRO A 59 -21.28 10.86 -1.25
CA PRO A 59 -21.94 10.91 -2.56
C PRO A 59 -22.35 9.55 -3.12
N VAL A 60 -22.06 8.46 -2.39
CA VAL A 60 -22.31 7.07 -2.82
C VAL A 60 -23.20 6.33 -1.83
N ASP A 61 -23.89 5.30 -2.30
CA ASP A 61 -24.68 4.42 -1.46
C ASP A 61 -24.40 2.95 -1.75
N ASN A 62 -24.97 2.05 -0.93
CA ASN A 62 -24.85 0.61 -1.14
C ASN A 62 -25.30 0.23 -2.56
N ASN A 63 -24.60 -0.73 -3.14
CA ASN A 63 -24.83 -1.26 -4.49
C ASN A 63 -24.51 -0.28 -5.65
N TYR A 64 -23.90 0.87 -5.37
CA TYR A 64 -23.40 1.77 -6.41
C TYR A 64 -22.06 1.26 -6.95
N LEU A 65 -21.92 1.25 -8.27
CA LEU A 65 -20.64 1.02 -8.94
C LEU A 65 -19.81 2.30 -8.84
N VAL A 66 -18.55 2.16 -8.47
CA VAL A 66 -17.59 3.25 -8.38
C VAL A 66 -16.32 2.94 -9.17
N GLU A 67 -15.73 3.98 -9.71
CA GLU A 67 -14.47 3.88 -10.47
C GLU A 67 -13.28 4.31 -9.59
N PRO A 68 -12.04 3.84 -9.89
CA PRO A 68 -10.84 4.24 -9.18
C PRO A 68 -10.68 5.77 -9.13
N GLY A 69 -10.31 6.32 -7.96
CA GLY A 69 -10.17 7.77 -7.75
C GLY A 69 -11.48 8.50 -7.46
N GLN A 70 -12.65 7.87 -7.61
CA GLN A 70 -13.94 8.49 -7.29
C GLN A 70 -14.03 8.78 -5.79
N VAL A 71 -14.52 9.97 -5.42
CA VAL A 71 -14.72 10.36 -4.02
C VAL A 71 -15.89 9.60 -3.43
N LEU A 72 -15.65 8.92 -2.31
CA LEU A 72 -16.62 8.12 -1.58
C LEU A 72 -17.13 8.83 -0.33
N VAL A 73 -16.24 9.54 0.36
CA VAL A 73 -16.56 10.31 1.57
C VAL A 73 -15.75 11.60 1.56
N GLU A 74 -16.38 12.69 1.93
CA GLU A 74 -15.73 13.99 2.16
C GLU A 74 -15.78 14.31 3.65
N LEU A 75 -14.61 14.49 4.25
CA LEU A 75 -14.43 14.99 5.61
C LEU A 75 -14.30 16.51 5.58
N ASP A 76 -14.58 17.15 6.71
CA ASP A 76 -14.42 18.60 6.88
C ASP A 76 -12.94 18.99 6.70
N PRO A 77 -12.61 19.78 5.67
CA PRO A 77 -11.23 20.15 5.37
C PRO A 77 -10.73 21.35 6.18
N THR A 78 -11.60 22.06 6.90
CA THR A 78 -11.31 23.39 7.47
C THR A 78 -10.05 23.40 8.32
N ASP A 79 -9.90 22.47 9.25
CA ASP A 79 -8.73 22.41 10.12
C ASP A 79 -7.45 22.08 9.34
N TYR A 80 -7.56 21.27 8.30
CA TYR A 80 -6.46 20.88 7.42
C TYR A 80 -6.02 22.03 6.52
N GLU A 81 -6.96 22.82 5.98
CA GLU A 81 -6.66 24.04 5.21
C GLU A 81 -5.92 25.08 6.07
N VAL A 82 -6.37 25.27 7.30
CA VAL A 82 -5.66 26.15 8.25
C VAL A 82 -4.24 25.63 8.53
N ALA A 83 -4.06 24.33 8.67
CA ALA A 83 -2.73 23.72 8.88
C ALA A 83 -1.81 23.94 7.67
N VAL A 84 -2.32 23.79 6.44
CA VAL A 84 -1.57 24.06 5.21
C VAL A 84 -1.15 25.53 5.14
N ASN A 85 -2.07 26.45 5.38
CA ASN A 85 -1.78 27.89 5.36
C ASN A 85 -0.71 28.26 6.39
N ARG A 86 -0.78 27.69 7.59
CA ARG A 86 0.21 27.89 8.65
C ARG A 86 1.59 27.37 8.25
N ALA A 87 1.67 26.18 7.69
CA ALA A 87 2.94 25.58 7.23
C ALA A 87 3.53 26.38 6.08
N GLN A 88 2.71 26.86 5.16
CA GLN A 88 3.14 27.71 4.04
C GLN A 88 3.69 29.05 4.50
N ALA A 89 3.01 29.69 5.47
CA ALA A 89 3.48 30.93 6.08
C ALA A 89 4.81 30.75 6.83
N ARG A 90 4.98 29.60 7.52
CA ARG A 90 6.24 29.25 8.20
C ARG A 90 7.39 29.09 7.18
N LEU A 91 7.15 28.36 6.07
CA LEU A 91 8.15 28.21 5.00
C LEU A 91 8.54 29.57 4.41
N GLY A 92 7.56 30.45 4.15
CA GLY A 92 7.82 31.80 3.65
C GLY A 92 8.67 32.62 4.60
N ARG A 93 8.38 32.60 5.91
CA ARG A 93 9.18 33.29 6.94
C ARG A 93 10.62 32.77 6.97
N LEU A 94 10.80 31.46 7.03
CA LEU A 94 12.14 30.87 7.03
C LEU A 94 12.96 31.26 5.78
N GLY A 95 12.30 31.33 4.61
CA GLY A 95 12.95 31.82 3.40
C GLY A 95 13.41 33.28 3.52
N GLN A 96 12.60 34.17 4.11
CA GLN A 96 12.96 35.56 4.35
C GLN A 96 14.10 35.69 5.36
N ASP A 97 14.05 34.98 6.48
CA ASP A 97 15.09 34.99 7.52
C ASP A 97 16.43 34.51 6.95
N LEU A 98 16.44 33.48 6.13
CA LEU A 98 17.65 33.00 5.45
C LEU A 98 18.18 34.01 4.43
N ALA A 99 17.31 34.60 3.62
CA ALA A 99 17.70 35.63 2.66
C ALA A 99 18.38 36.83 3.36
N GLU A 100 17.85 37.27 4.50
CA GLU A 100 18.46 38.29 5.33
C GLU A 100 19.85 37.87 5.84
N ASN A 101 20.01 36.63 6.28
CA ASN A 101 21.31 36.13 6.72
C ASN A 101 22.34 36.04 5.58
N TYR A 102 21.92 35.67 4.35
CA TYR A 102 22.81 35.73 3.17
C TYR A 102 23.28 37.16 2.86
N VAL A 103 22.41 38.17 3.02
CA VAL A 103 22.79 39.58 2.89
C VAL A 103 23.83 39.97 3.95
N LYS A 104 23.69 39.48 5.22
CA LYS A 104 24.68 39.71 6.28
C LYS A 104 26.04 39.08 5.93
N VAL A 105 26.06 37.88 5.36
CA VAL A 105 27.29 37.23 4.88
C VAL A 105 27.99 38.09 3.80
N ASN A 106 27.24 38.52 2.78
CA ASN A 106 27.80 39.37 1.72
C ASN A 106 28.37 40.67 2.28
N THR A 107 27.69 41.28 3.23
CA THR A 107 28.19 42.49 3.93
C THR A 107 29.46 42.17 4.73
N GLY A 108 29.51 41.04 5.42
CA GLY A 108 30.69 40.56 6.13
C GLY A 108 31.91 40.35 5.21
N GLN A 109 31.70 39.74 4.03
CA GLN A 109 32.74 39.57 3.03
C GLN A 109 33.30 40.91 2.55
N ALA A 110 32.45 41.89 2.29
CA ALA A 110 32.87 43.23 1.91
C ALA A 110 33.73 43.91 3.01
N LYS A 111 33.31 43.75 4.29
CA LYS A 111 34.10 44.29 5.44
C LYS A 111 35.48 43.62 5.54
N VAL A 112 35.57 42.30 5.36
CA VAL A 112 36.85 41.58 5.34
C VAL A 112 37.74 42.11 4.23
N ALA A 113 37.21 42.23 3.00
CA ALA A 113 37.99 42.77 1.87
C ALA A 113 38.50 44.18 2.13
N GLN A 114 37.70 45.05 2.74
CA GLN A 114 38.10 46.38 3.13
C GLN A 114 39.24 46.36 4.19
N ALA A 115 39.09 45.53 5.24
CA ALA A 115 40.10 45.39 6.29
C ALA A 115 41.43 44.82 5.75
N GLU A 116 41.35 43.87 4.80
CA GLU A 116 42.53 43.30 4.11
C GLU A 116 43.27 44.36 3.28
N ALA A 117 42.55 45.22 2.56
CA ALA A 117 43.12 46.33 1.82
C ALA A 117 43.84 47.33 2.74
N ASN A 118 43.23 47.68 3.86
CA ASN A 118 43.84 48.58 4.86
C ASN A 118 45.11 47.99 5.49
N LEU A 119 45.05 46.69 5.88
CA LEU A 119 46.21 46.00 6.43
C LEU A 119 47.35 45.89 5.40
N LYS A 120 47.04 45.65 4.12
CA LYS A 120 48.03 45.61 3.03
C LYS A 120 48.76 46.96 2.90
N LEU A 121 48.00 48.07 2.97
CA LEU A 121 48.58 49.41 2.97
C LEU A 121 49.49 49.63 4.21
N ALA A 122 49.00 49.35 5.41
CA ALA A 122 49.74 49.49 6.65
C ALA A 122 51.01 48.63 6.69
N THR A 123 50.95 47.42 6.11
CA THR A 123 52.10 46.51 5.97
C THR A 123 53.18 47.12 5.06
N SER A 124 52.75 47.64 3.91
CA SER A 124 53.69 48.31 2.97
C SER A 124 54.37 49.54 3.58
N ASP A 125 53.54 50.33 4.35
CA ASP A 125 54.13 51.50 5.08
C ASP A 125 55.08 51.05 6.17
N LYS A 126 54.73 50.03 6.98
CA LYS A 126 55.63 49.47 7.98
C LYS A 126 56.98 49.06 7.40
N VAL A 127 56.97 48.28 6.32
CA VAL A 127 58.23 47.86 5.63
C VAL A 127 59.06 49.08 5.18
N ARG A 128 58.42 50.06 4.53
CA ARG A 128 59.04 51.28 4.04
C ARG A 128 59.61 52.10 5.16
N TYR A 129 58.84 52.37 6.20
CA TYR A 129 59.25 53.21 7.32
C TYR A 129 60.31 52.52 8.21
N THR A 130 60.29 51.18 8.35
CA THR A 130 61.38 50.44 9.01
C THR A 130 62.73 50.65 8.31
N ALA A 131 62.73 50.51 6.98
CA ALA A 131 63.97 50.75 6.21
C ALA A 131 64.50 52.18 6.28
N LEU A 132 63.60 53.19 6.36
CA LEU A 132 63.97 54.60 6.55
C LEU A 132 64.55 54.87 7.95
N TYR A 133 63.96 54.22 8.98
CA TYR A 133 64.47 54.32 10.35
C TYR A 133 65.88 53.68 10.48
N GLU A 134 66.10 52.50 9.93
CA GLU A 134 67.40 51.86 9.90
C GLU A 134 68.53 52.77 9.27
N ARG A 135 68.11 53.53 8.25
CA ARG A 135 68.98 54.54 7.61
C ARG A 135 69.09 55.89 8.39
N ARG A 136 68.44 55.99 9.59
CA ARG A 136 68.37 57.16 10.43
C ARG A 136 67.69 58.39 9.78
N VAL A 137 66.83 58.23 8.80
CA VAL A 137 66.12 59.30 8.06
C VAL A 137 64.91 59.81 8.80
N ILE A 138 64.35 59.01 9.68
CA ILE A 138 63.13 59.37 10.42
C ILE A 138 63.33 59.14 11.93
N PRO A 139 62.53 59.89 12.81
CA PRO A 139 62.56 59.70 14.26
C PRO A 139 61.73 58.41 14.65
N LYS A 140 62.19 57.81 15.78
CA LYS A 140 61.51 56.62 16.35
C LYS A 140 60.02 56.79 16.52
N GLN A 141 59.52 57.93 16.96
CA GLN A 141 58.11 58.23 17.13
C GLN A 141 57.26 58.00 15.87
N THR A 142 57.89 58.30 14.68
CA THR A 142 57.19 58.04 13.40
C THR A 142 57.06 56.55 13.11
N LEU A 143 58.08 55.77 13.40
CA LEU A 143 58.04 54.30 13.27
C LEU A 143 57.06 53.71 14.22
N ASP A 144 57.06 54.14 15.52
CA ASP A 144 56.07 53.62 16.54
C ASP A 144 54.60 53.90 16.15
N ARG A 145 54.38 55.04 15.47
CA ARG A 145 53.01 55.36 14.96
C ARG A 145 52.57 54.40 13.83
N VAL A 146 53.51 54.13 12.92
CA VAL A 146 53.21 53.18 11.80
C VAL A 146 53.03 51.76 12.31
N ASP A 147 53.85 51.34 13.27
CA ASP A 147 53.74 50.00 13.87
C ASP A 147 52.38 49.86 14.64
N THR A 148 51.97 50.93 15.37
CA THR A 148 50.67 50.96 16.03
C THR A 148 49.53 50.85 15.00
N ARG A 149 49.62 51.60 13.89
CA ARG A 149 48.62 51.52 12.81
C ARG A 149 48.50 50.09 12.24
N TYR A 150 49.67 49.46 11.95
CA TYR A 150 49.69 48.05 11.49
C TYR A 150 48.99 47.13 12.48
N ARG A 151 49.27 47.24 13.78
CA ARG A 151 48.60 46.40 14.84
C ARG A 151 47.10 46.62 14.90
N VAL A 152 46.65 47.87 14.79
CA VAL A 152 45.22 48.20 14.78
C VAL A 152 44.54 47.61 13.55
N ASP A 153 45.10 47.81 12.37
CA ASP A 153 44.53 47.30 11.12
C ASP A 153 44.51 45.74 11.09
N HIS A 154 45.56 45.10 11.69
CA HIS A 154 45.58 43.65 11.88
C HIS A 154 44.45 43.18 12.83
N ALA A 155 44.23 43.85 13.93
CA ALA A 155 43.14 43.52 14.87
C ALA A 155 41.77 43.70 14.23
N LEU A 156 41.57 44.77 13.44
CA LEU A 156 40.34 45.03 12.68
C LEU A 156 40.03 43.93 11.67
N LEU A 157 41.08 43.42 10.97
CA LEU A 157 40.91 42.29 10.06
C LEU A 157 40.45 41.01 10.80
N GLN A 158 41.04 40.70 11.95
CA GLN A 158 40.64 39.56 12.76
C GLN A 158 39.19 39.71 13.22
N GLN A 159 38.80 40.91 13.68
CA GLN A 159 37.38 41.18 14.05
C GLN A 159 36.46 40.96 12.87
N ALA A 160 36.74 41.52 11.68
CA ALA A 160 35.91 41.36 10.50
C ALA A 160 35.77 39.88 10.08
N LYS A 161 36.86 39.09 10.19
CA LYS A 161 36.83 37.62 9.93
C LYS A 161 35.95 36.88 10.93
N HIS A 162 36.01 37.24 12.21
CA HIS A 162 35.13 36.64 13.23
C HIS A 162 33.64 36.96 12.99
N GLU A 163 33.30 38.24 12.64
CA GLU A 163 31.96 38.67 12.29
C GLU A 163 31.43 37.90 11.05
N LEU A 164 32.25 37.72 10.03
CA LEU A 164 31.91 36.92 8.84
C LEU A 164 31.64 35.46 9.22
N ASN A 165 32.55 34.84 10.01
CA ASN A 165 32.38 33.45 10.45
C ASN A 165 31.09 33.26 11.27
N GLN A 166 30.72 34.22 12.11
CA GLN A 166 29.44 34.21 12.84
C GLN A 166 28.25 34.26 11.88
N SER A 167 28.33 35.11 10.83
CA SER A 167 27.25 35.19 9.81
C SER A 167 27.16 33.91 8.98
N LEU A 168 28.31 33.30 8.63
CA LEU A 168 28.36 32.00 7.93
C LEU A 168 27.76 30.89 8.79
N ALA A 169 28.06 30.85 10.07
CA ALA A 169 27.48 29.85 10.98
C ALA A 169 25.95 29.92 11.03
N ALA A 170 25.35 31.12 10.91
CA ALA A 170 23.90 31.30 10.85
C ALA A 170 23.23 30.71 9.59
N ILE A 171 24.00 30.44 8.53
CA ILE A 171 23.54 29.82 7.28
C ILE A 171 24.11 28.41 7.07
N GLY A 172 24.56 27.74 8.15
CA GLY A 172 25.09 26.38 8.06
C GLY A 172 26.57 26.26 7.64
N GLY A 173 27.33 27.37 7.72
CA GLY A 173 28.78 27.37 7.55
C GLY A 173 29.29 27.57 6.11
N SER A 174 28.42 27.53 5.10
CA SER A 174 28.81 27.77 3.69
C SER A 174 27.81 28.69 3.00
N ALA A 175 28.32 29.68 2.27
CA ALA A 175 27.51 30.55 1.43
C ALA A 175 27.23 29.96 0.02
N GLU A 176 27.78 28.80 -0.29
CA GLU A 176 27.64 28.16 -1.62
C GLU A 176 26.33 27.35 -1.75
N LEU A 177 25.72 26.98 -0.61
CA LEU A 177 24.46 26.24 -0.63
C LEU A 177 23.30 27.17 -1.00
N PRO A 178 22.50 26.89 -2.04
CA PRO A 178 21.29 27.63 -2.33
C PRO A 178 20.31 27.59 -1.14
N ILE A 179 19.49 28.64 -1.00
CA ILE A 179 18.49 28.73 0.09
C ILE A 179 17.55 27.52 0.09
N GLU A 180 17.17 27.04 -1.10
CA GLU A 180 16.28 25.90 -1.29
C GLU A 180 16.86 24.58 -0.78
N GLU A 181 18.18 24.47 -0.73
CA GLU A 181 18.89 23.26 -0.30
C GLU A 181 19.23 23.28 1.20
N GLN A 182 19.01 24.39 1.87
CA GLN A 182 19.21 24.50 3.31
C GLN A 182 18.37 23.49 4.09
N PRO A 183 18.94 22.77 5.08
CA PRO A 183 18.21 21.74 5.84
C PRO A 183 16.90 22.27 6.46
N ALA A 184 16.88 23.49 6.98
CA ALA A 184 15.69 24.10 7.56
C ALA A 184 14.55 24.31 6.53
N ILE A 185 14.90 24.66 5.29
CA ILE A 185 13.93 24.80 4.20
C ILE A 185 13.43 23.43 3.75
N LYS A 186 14.31 22.44 3.64
CA LYS A 186 13.90 21.04 3.31
C LYS A 186 12.93 20.48 4.36
N GLU A 187 13.21 20.70 5.63
CA GLU A 187 12.33 20.30 6.74
C GLU A 187 10.96 21.01 6.64
N ALA A 188 10.95 22.32 6.43
CA ALA A 188 9.72 23.08 6.31
C ALA A 188 8.91 22.70 5.06
N LYS A 189 9.57 22.37 3.93
CA LYS A 189 8.93 21.84 2.73
C LYS A 189 8.31 20.47 2.99
N ALA A 190 9.03 19.56 3.67
CA ALA A 190 8.52 18.24 4.03
C ALA A 190 7.31 18.36 4.97
N GLN A 191 7.35 19.27 5.93
CA GLN A 191 6.21 19.56 6.82
C GLN A 191 5.01 20.11 6.04
N LEU A 192 5.22 21.01 5.09
CA LEU A 192 4.15 21.53 4.22
C LEU A 192 3.54 20.41 3.38
N GLU A 193 4.35 19.53 2.82
CA GLU A 193 3.87 18.38 2.05
C GLU A 193 3.04 17.43 2.90
N GLN A 194 3.51 17.12 4.11
CA GLN A 194 2.75 16.28 5.04
C GLN A 194 1.35 16.81 5.33
N VAL A 195 1.21 18.11 5.60
CA VAL A 195 -0.12 18.69 5.88
C VAL A 195 -0.98 18.82 4.62
N ARG A 196 -0.38 18.95 3.43
CA ARG A 196 -1.09 18.87 2.14
C ARG A 196 -1.66 17.48 1.89
N LEU A 197 -0.87 16.44 2.13
CA LEU A 197 -1.35 15.05 2.05
C LEU A 197 -2.50 14.81 3.02
N ASN A 198 -2.42 15.33 4.25
CA ASN A 198 -3.52 15.21 5.21
C ASN A 198 -4.80 15.93 4.72
N LEU A 199 -4.66 17.06 4.05
CA LEU A 199 -5.79 17.75 3.40
C LEU A 199 -6.36 16.92 2.24
N GLU A 200 -5.51 16.30 1.43
CA GLU A 200 -5.96 15.42 0.36
C GLU A 200 -6.71 14.20 0.92
N TYR A 201 -6.24 13.62 2.02
CA TYR A 201 -6.88 12.48 2.68
C TYR A 201 -8.24 12.80 3.31
N THR A 202 -8.64 14.08 3.39
CA THR A 202 -10.03 14.44 3.75
C THR A 202 -11.03 13.97 2.68
N LYS A 203 -10.59 13.72 1.45
CA LYS A 203 -11.39 13.12 0.37
C LYS A 203 -11.03 11.65 0.26
N VAL A 204 -11.81 10.80 0.92
CA VAL A 204 -11.65 9.34 0.83
C VAL A 204 -12.09 8.88 -0.54
N ARG A 205 -11.21 8.21 -1.29
CA ARG A 205 -11.44 7.78 -2.69
C ARG A 205 -11.44 6.26 -2.80
N ALA A 206 -12.05 5.76 -3.87
CA ALA A 206 -11.98 4.36 -4.24
C ALA A 206 -10.58 4.05 -4.79
N ASP A 207 -9.94 2.99 -4.26
CA ASP A 207 -8.64 2.52 -4.77
C ASP A 207 -8.80 1.62 -6.00
N VAL A 208 -9.93 0.90 -6.10
CA VAL A 208 -10.24 -0.03 -7.19
C VAL A 208 -11.68 0.16 -7.67
N LYS A 209 -11.97 -0.32 -8.88
CA LYS A 209 -13.34 -0.39 -9.39
C LYS A 209 -14.13 -1.47 -8.66
N GLY A 210 -15.37 -1.16 -8.29
CA GLY A 210 -16.21 -2.15 -7.61
C GLY A 210 -17.51 -1.57 -7.09
N TYR A 211 -18.26 -2.42 -6.42
CA TYR A 211 -19.56 -2.06 -5.84
C TYR A 211 -19.43 -1.77 -4.35
N ILE A 212 -20.03 -0.67 -3.91
CA ILE A 212 -20.10 -0.33 -2.49
C ILE A 212 -21.02 -1.31 -1.74
N THR A 213 -20.59 -1.77 -0.59
CA THR A 213 -21.38 -2.56 0.32
C THR A 213 -21.10 -2.20 1.79
N LYS A 214 -22.01 -2.54 2.68
CA LYS A 214 -21.90 -2.30 4.14
C LYS A 214 -21.48 -0.85 4.48
N ARG A 215 -22.12 0.13 3.84
CA ARG A 215 -21.90 1.54 4.17
C ARG A 215 -22.40 1.81 5.60
N GLN A 216 -21.50 2.19 6.49
CA GLN A 216 -21.76 2.45 7.91
C GLN A 216 -21.58 3.94 8.29
N VAL A 217 -21.31 4.79 7.31
CA VAL A 217 -21.03 6.22 7.51
C VAL A 217 -22.16 7.08 6.95
N ASN A 218 -22.50 8.13 7.69
CA ASN A 218 -23.51 9.12 7.27
C ASN A 218 -22.94 10.54 7.44
N PRO A 219 -23.44 11.54 6.67
CA PRO A 219 -23.11 12.92 6.92
C PRO A 219 -23.42 13.32 8.38
N GLY A 220 -22.51 14.08 8.98
CA GLY A 220 -22.61 14.48 10.39
C GLY A 220 -21.92 13.56 11.40
N THR A 221 -21.57 12.32 11.01
CA THR A 221 -20.80 11.42 11.88
C THR A 221 -19.34 11.84 11.98
N TRP A 222 -18.69 11.46 13.07
CA TRP A 222 -17.25 11.64 13.23
C TRP A 222 -16.53 10.36 12.79
N ALA A 223 -15.60 10.48 11.85
CA ALA A 223 -14.75 9.38 11.40
C ALA A 223 -13.37 9.48 12.05
N THR A 224 -12.83 8.33 12.47
CA THR A 224 -11.48 8.22 13.02
C THR A 224 -10.56 7.50 12.02
N ASP A 225 -9.27 7.75 12.15
CA ASP A 225 -8.25 7.08 11.33
C ASP A 225 -8.36 5.55 11.42
N GLY A 226 -8.32 4.87 10.27
CA GLY A 226 -8.44 3.41 10.17
C GLY A 226 -9.85 2.84 10.43
N GLN A 227 -10.84 3.64 10.77
CA GLN A 227 -12.21 3.19 11.00
C GLN A 227 -12.85 2.71 9.69
N PRO A 228 -13.40 1.46 9.62
CA PRO A 228 -14.13 1.02 8.45
C PRO A 228 -15.37 1.88 8.18
N LEU A 229 -15.46 2.52 7.02
CA LEU A 229 -16.61 3.34 6.61
C LEU A 229 -17.57 2.57 5.70
N MET A 230 -17.01 1.77 4.81
CA MET A 230 -17.74 0.93 3.85
C MET A 230 -16.80 -0.15 3.29
N MET A 231 -17.33 -1.09 2.56
CA MET A 231 -16.57 -2.09 1.84
C MET A 231 -16.78 -1.94 0.35
N LEU A 232 -15.72 -2.22 -0.42
CA LEU A 232 -15.71 -2.21 -1.87
C LEU A 232 -15.46 -3.63 -2.38
N VAL A 233 -16.32 -4.09 -3.29
CA VAL A 233 -16.27 -5.42 -3.87
C VAL A 233 -16.03 -5.29 -5.37
N PRO A 234 -14.84 -5.62 -5.88
CA PRO A 234 -14.63 -5.79 -7.30
C PRO A 234 -15.37 -7.06 -7.77
N LEU A 235 -16.25 -6.92 -8.76
CA LEU A 235 -17.00 -8.05 -9.32
C LEU A 235 -16.50 -8.45 -10.72
N GLU A 236 -15.28 -8.10 -11.07
CA GLU A 236 -14.64 -8.57 -12.30
C GLU A 236 -14.15 -10.00 -12.12
N TYR A 237 -14.33 -10.83 -13.16
CA TYR A 237 -14.02 -12.26 -13.09
C TYR A 237 -12.61 -12.62 -12.59
N PRO A 238 -11.53 -11.89 -12.91
CA PRO A 238 -10.21 -12.19 -12.37
C PRO A 238 -10.11 -12.06 -10.84
N GLU A 239 -10.99 -11.24 -10.23
CA GLU A 239 -11.03 -11.00 -8.79
C GLU A 239 -11.96 -11.96 -8.04
N LEU A 240 -12.68 -12.81 -8.78
CA LEU A 240 -13.64 -13.77 -8.23
C LEU A 240 -13.12 -15.19 -8.39
N TRP A 241 -13.40 -16.01 -7.39
CA TRP A 241 -13.16 -17.45 -7.42
C TRP A 241 -14.30 -18.18 -6.72
N ILE A 242 -14.34 -19.49 -6.84
CA ILE A 242 -15.29 -20.32 -6.09
C ILE A 242 -14.52 -21.00 -4.96
N THR A 243 -15.06 -20.91 -3.77
CA THR A 243 -14.63 -21.69 -2.61
C THR A 243 -15.56 -22.89 -2.49
N ALA A 244 -15.06 -24.08 -2.78
CA ALA A 244 -15.81 -25.32 -2.78
C ALA A 244 -15.33 -26.22 -1.63
N ASN A 245 -16.23 -26.55 -0.70
CA ASN A 245 -15.91 -27.34 0.49
C ASN A 245 -16.19 -28.81 0.23
N TYR A 246 -15.13 -29.58 -0.01
CA TYR A 246 -15.22 -31.03 -0.21
C TYR A 246 -14.96 -31.77 1.08
N LYS A 247 -15.60 -32.94 1.25
CA LYS A 247 -15.26 -33.85 2.36
C LYS A 247 -13.83 -34.37 2.18
N GLU A 248 -13.09 -34.50 3.28
CA GLU A 248 -11.72 -35.03 3.29
C GLU A 248 -11.59 -36.34 2.50
N THR A 249 -12.61 -37.21 2.61
CA THR A 249 -12.65 -38.50 1.92
C THR A 249 -12.81 -38.41 0.40
N GLU A 250 -13.31 -37.31 -0.12
CA GLU A 250 -13.54 -37.06 -1.56
C GLU A 250 -12.29 -36.48 -2.24
N LEU A 251 -11.33 -35.93 -1.49
CA LEU A 251 -10.14 -35.29 -2.02
C LEU A 251 -9.01 -36.26 -2.41
N THR A 252 -9.22 -37.58 -2.32
CA THR A 252 -8.17 -38.58 -2.58
C THR A 252 -7.53 -38.42 -3.98
N ASN A 253 -8.33 -38.08 -4.99
CA ASN A 253 -7.89 -37.94 -6.39
C ASN A 253 -7.95 -36.49 -6.90
N VAL A 254 -8.10 -35.50 -6.00
CA VAL A 254 -8.13 -34.10 -6.38
C VAL A 254 -6.71 -33.52 -6.34
N TYR A 255 -6.32 -32.88 -7.45
CA TYR A 255 -5.01 -32.26 -7.66
C TYR A 255 -5.17 -30.86 -8.22
N ILE A 256 -4.18 -30.01 -7.96
CA ILE A 256 -4.11 -28.65 -8.51
C ILE A 256 -4.00 -28.71 -10.04
N GLY A 257 -4.72 -27.83 -10.73
CA GLY A 257 -4.77 -27.74 -12.18
C GLY A 257 -5.86 -28.59 -12.84
N GLN A 258 -6.58 -29.44 -12.08
CA GLN A 258 -7.70 -30.21 -12.63
C GLN A 258 -8.84 -29.30 -13.07
N PRO A 259 -9.51 -29.62 -14.21
CA PRO A 259 -10.65 -28.86 -14.69
C PRO A 259 -11.85 -29.06 -13.77
N ALA A 260 -12.59 -27.96 -13.58
CA ALA A 260 -13.82 -27.93 -12.79
C ALA A 260 -14.96 -27.30 -13.58
N GLU A 261 -16.13 -27.86 -13.47
CA GLU A 261 -17.38 -27.29 -13.96
C GLU A 261 -18.14 -26.67 -12.76
N VAL A 262 -18.58 -25.42 -12.91
CA VAL A 262 -19.26 -24.68 -11.87
C VAL A 262 -20.67 -24.31 -12.34
N HIS A 263 -21.66 -24.71 -11.58
CA HIS A 263 -23.06 -24.35 -11.78
C HIS A 263 -23.47 -23.36 -10.70
N VAL A 264 -23.91 -22.18 -11.09
CA VAL A 264 -24.39 -21.14 -10.16
C VAL A 264 -25.90 -21.23 -10.06
N ASP A 265 -26.45 -21.37 -8.85
CA ASP A 265 -27.88 -21.60 -8.62
C ASP A 265 -28.75 -20.50 -9.22
N THR A 266 -28.26 -19.26 -9.22
CA THR A 266 -28.96 -18.11 -9.81
C THR A 266 -29.07 -18.20 -11.34
N TYR A 267 -28.22 -18.99 -12.00
CA TYR A 267 -28.18 -19.11 -13.47
C TYR A 267 -28.36 -20.56 -13.92
N PRO A 268 -29.53 -21.16 -13.72
CA PRO A 268 -29.75 -22.54 -14.07
C PRO A 268 -29.49 -22.81 -15.56
N GLY A 269 -28.83 -23.93 -15.85
CA GLY A 269 -28.44 -24.31 -17.19
C GLY A 269 -27.20 -23.58 -17.76
N THR A 270 -26.57 -22.70 -17.00
CA THR A 270 -25.32 -22.07 -17.41
C THR A 270 -24.15 -22.75 -16.71
N LYS A 271 -23.15 -23.12 -17.52
CA LYS A 271 -21.92 -23.73 -17.07
C LYS A 271 -20.81 -22.68 -17.09
N PHE A 272 -20.13 -22.54 -15.97
CA PHE A 272 -18.88 -21.79 -15.89
C PHE A 272 -17.74 -22.81 -15.84
N THR A 273 -16.67 -22.56 -16.57
CA THR A 273 -15.48 -23.38 -16.55
C THR A 273 -14.44 -22.79 -15.61
N GLY A 274 -13.74 -23.65 -14.92
CA GLY A 274 -12.66 -23.24 -14.02
C GLY A 274 -11.67 -24.37 -13.83
N ARG A 275 -10.68 -24.12 -13.00
CA ARG A 275 -9.70 -25.13 -12.59
C ARG A 275 -9.39 -25.01 -11.10
N VAL A 276 -8.96 -26.12 -10.54
CA VAL A 276 -8.44 -26.18 -9.17
C VAL A 276 -7.17 -25.35 -9.10
N ASP A 277 -7.20 -24.26 -8.34
CA ASP A 277 -6.04 -23.37 -8.10
C ASP A 277 -5.24 -23.84 -6.90
N SER A 278 -5.93 -24.10 -5.80
CA SER A 278 -5.29 -24.52 -4.56
C SER A 278 -6.25 -25.28 -3.66
N ILE A 279 -5.68 -26.12 -2.81
CA ILE A 279 -6.39 -26.85 -1.76
C ILE A 279 -5.91 -26.27 -0.42
N MET A 280 -6.84 -25.89 0.44
CA MET A 280 -6.48 -25.29 1.73
C MET A 280 -5.69 -26.27 2.60
N ALA A 281 -4.67 -25.78 3.28
CA ALA A 281 -3.77 -26.61 4.11
C ALA A 281 -4.42 -27.14 5.41
N GLY A 282 -5.66 -26.79 5.70
CA GLY A 282 -6.41 -27.23 6.86
C GLY A 282 -7.90 -27.21 6.66
N THR A 283 -8.64 -27.84 7.57
CA THR A 283 -10.09 -27.88 7.55
C THR A 283 -10.68 -26.56 8.06
N GLY A 284 -11.91 -26.24 7.67
CA GLY A 284 -12.58 -25.04 8.16
C GLY A 284 -12.70 -24.97 9.69
N SER A 285 -12.85 -26.13 10.35
CA SER A 285 -12.89 -26.21 11.81
C SER A 285 -11.55 -25.90 12.50
N ALA A 286 -10.42 -26.19 11.85
CA ALA A 286 -9.09 -25.91 12.40
C ALA A 286 -8.79 -24.39 12.47
N PHE A 287 -9.44 -23.58 11.62
CA PHE A 287 -9.28 -22.12 11.58
C PHE A 287 -10.47 -21.37 12.19
N SER A 288 -11.44 -22.08 12.78
CA SER A 288 -12.57 -21.45 13.46
C SER A 288 -12.13 -20.86 14.80
N LEU A 289 -12.61 -19.63 15.09
CA LEU A 289 -12.41 -18.98 16.40
C LEU A 289 -13.05 -19.78 17.56
N LEU A 290 -14.07 -20.57 17.26
CA LEU A 290 -14.76 -21.48 18.20
C LEU A 290 -14.83 -22.86 17.54
N PRO A 291 -13.82 -23.71 17.73
CA PRO A 291 -13.89 -25.09 17.26
C PRO A 291 -15.10 -25.80 17.91
N PRO A 292 -15.84 -26.64 17.18
CA PRO A 292 -16.94 -27.40 17.77
C PRO A 292 -16.37 -28.38 18.81
N GLU A 293 -16.57 -28.10 20.10
CA GLU A 293 -16.30 -29.04 21.18
C GLU A 293 -17.48 -29.97 21.38
N ASN A 294 -17.22 -31.27 21.46
CA ASN A 294 -18.24 -32.25 21.82
C ASN A 294 -18.60 -32.11 23.33
N ALA A 295 -19.67 -31.43 23.62
CA ALA A 295 -20.12 -31.12 24.99
C ALA A 295 -20.40 -32.36 25.87
N THR A 296 -20.37 -33.57 25.32
CA THR A 296 -20.76 -34.82 26.01
C THR A 296 -19.62 -35.76 26.35
N GLY A 297 -18.34 -35.36 26.13
CA GLY A 297 -17.16 -36.17 26.49
C GLY A 297 -16.91 -37.42 25.65
N ASN A 298 -17.80 -37.82 24.73
CA ASN A 298 -17.58 -38.90 23.78
C ASN A 298 -17.03 -38.34 22.47
N TRP A 299 -15.83 -38.78 22.09
CA TRP A 299 -15.25 -38.42 20.80
C TRP A 299 -16.00 -39.14 19.66
N VAL A 300 -16.61 -38.35 18.77
CA VAL A 300 -17.26 -38.85 17.55
C VAL A 300 -16.44 -38.35 16.36
N LYS A 301 -15.98 -39.27 15.52
CA LYS A 301 -15.28 -38.92 14.27
C LYS A 301 -16.29 -38.27 13.31
N VAL A 302 -16.17 -36.95 13.10
CA VAL A 302 -16.95 -36.22 12.10
C VAL A 302 -16.07 -35.96 10.91
N VAL A 303 -16.55 -36.32 9.69
CA VAL A 303 -15.83 -36.04 8.44
C VAL A 303 -15.72 -34.52 8.26
N GLN A 304 -14.50 -34.05 8.18
CA GLN A 304 -14.21 -32.62 7.99
C GLN A 304 -14.32 -32.23 6.52
N ARG A 305 -14.59 -30.93 6.27
CA ARG A 305 -14.54 -30.35 4.93
C ARG A 305 -13.28 -29.53 4.75
N ILE A 306 -12.67 -29.65 3.58
CA ILE A 306 -11.46 -28.90 3.17
C ILE A 306 -11.86 -27.99 2.03
N PRO A 307 -11.66 -26.67 2.15
CA PRO A 307 -11.93 -25.72 1.09
C PRO A 307 -10.94 -25.89 -0.08
N VAL A 308 -11.48 -25.93 -1.28
CA VAL A 308 -10.74 -25.94 -2.54
C VAL A 308 -11.06 -24.66 -3.29
N LYS A 309 -10.04 -23.93 -3.70
CA LYS A 309 -10.16 -22.72 -4.50
C LYS A 309 -10.21 -23.09 -5.97
N ILE A 310 -11.29 -22.68 -6.64
CA ILE A 310 -11.49 -22.84 -8.09
C ILE A 310 -11.44 -21.47 -8.74
N VAL A 311 -10.48 -21.26 -9.62
CA VAL A 311 -10.40 -20.03 -10.43
C VAL A 311 -11.20 -20.25 -11.71
N LEU A 312 -12.03 -19.27 -12.04
CA LEU A 312 -12.87 -19.28 -13.22
C LEU A 312 -12.04 -18.95 -14.46
N GLU A 313 -12.31 -19.63 -15.57
CA GLU A 313 -11.62 -19.45 -16.84
C GLU A 313 -12.58 -18.97 -17.94
N PRO A 314 -12.11 -18.10 -18.88
CA PRO A 314 -12.92 -17.70 -20.02
C PRO A 314 -13.28 -18.90 -20.93
N PRO A 315 -14.38 -18.82 -21.70
CA PRO A 315 -15.23 -17.65 -21.87
C PRO A 315 -16.22 -17.44 -20.71
N PHE A 316 -16.39 -16.20 -20.30
CA PHE A 316 -17.37 -15.84 -19.29
C PHE A 316 -18.75 -15.58 -19.94
N PRO A 317 -19.84 -16.12 -19.40
CA PRO A 317 -21.17 -15.89 -19.95
C PRO A 317 -21.57 -14.41 -19.85
N ASP A 318 -22.03 -13.85 -20.96
CA ASP A 318 -22.52 -12.46 -21.02
C ASP A 318 -23.76 -12.26 -20.15
N ASN A 319 -23.90 -11.09 -19.54
CA ASN A 319 -25.03 -10.67 -18.72
C ASN A 319 -25.34 -11.57 -17.50
N LYS A 320 -24.35 -12.28 -16.97
CA LYS A 320 -24.48 -13.13 -15.79
C LYS A 320 -23.44 -12.76 -14.71
N PRO A 321 -23.52 -11.56 -14.13
CA PRO A 321 -22.56 -11.12 -13.13
C PRO A 321 -22.63 -12.00 -11.89
N LEU A 322 -21.48 -12.49 -11.44
CA LEU A 322 -21.38 -13.21 -10.18
C LEU A 322 -21.30 -12.22 -9.02
N ARG A 323 -21.89 -12.59 -7.90
CA ARG A 323 -21.85 -11.81 -6.66
C ARG A 323 -21.32 -12.68 -5.52
N LEU A 324 -20.58 -12.07 -4.61
CA LEU A 324 -20.05 -12.79 -3.45
C LEU A 324 -21.16 -13.45 -2.65
N GLY A 325 -20.91 -14.69 -2.23
CA GLY A 325 -21.86 -15.48 -1.46
C GLY A 325 -22.95 -16.18 -2.28
N MET A 326 -22.96 -16.06 -3.63
CA MET A 326 -23.86 -16.88 -4.45
C MET A 326 -23.50 -18.35 -4.28
N SER A 327 -24.51 -19.19 -4.05
CA SER A 327 -24.37 -20.64 -3.95
C SER A 327 -24.07 -21.25 -5.31
N THR A 328 -23.21 -22.25 -5.30
CA THR A 328 -22.76 -22.95 -6.51
C THR A 328 -22.60 -24.43 -6.25
N GLU A 329 -22.81 -25.24 -7.29
CA GLU A 329 -22.40 -26.63 -7.33
C GLU A 329 -21.12 -26.73 -8.15
N VAL A 330 -20.11 -27.46 -7.67
CA VAL A 330 -18.82 -27.62 -8.34
C VAL A 330 -18.53 -29.08 -8.56
N ILE A 331 -18.18 -29.41 -9.80
CA ILE A 331 -17.83 -30.78 -10.24
C ILE A 331 -16.38 -30.76 -10.75
N ILE A 332 -15.48 -31.48 -10.08
CA ILE A 332 -14.06 -31.62 -10.50
C ILE A 332 -13.90 -32.92 -11.31
N ASP A 333 -13.29 -32.82 -12.47
CA ASP A 333 -12.89 -33.96 -13.29
C ASP A 333 -11.50 -34.47 -12.87
N THR A 334 -11.49 -35.61 -12.16
CA THR A 334 -10.26 -36.16 -11.60
C THR A 334 -9.48 -37.11 -12.55
N ARG A 335 -9.89 -37.24 -13.81
CA ARG A 335 -9.21 -38.13 -14.80
C ARG A 335 -7.77 -37.73 -15.08
N LYS A 336 -7.46 -36.44 -14.95
CA LYS A 336 -6.12 -35.91 -15.20
C LYS A 336 -5.40 -35.57 -13.90
N HIS A 337 -4.28 -36.24 -13.65
CA HIS A 337 -3.39 -35.92 -12.54
C HIS A 337 -2.33 -34.92 -13.05
N ILE A 338 -2.58 -33.59 -12.95
CA ILE A 338 -1.79 -32.59 -13.66
C ILE A 338 -0.78 -31.90 -12.74
N GLY A 339 -1.07 -31.78 -11.44
CA GLY A 339 -0.25 -31.02 -10.52
C GLY A 339 -0.08 -31.66 -9.14
N PRO A 340 0.57 -30.96 -8.21
CA PRO A 340 0.72 -31.40 -6.82
C PRO A 340 -0.61 -31.28 -6.06
N ARG A 341 -0.66 -31.87 -4.86
CA ARG A 341 -1.77 -31.67 -3.91
C ARG A 341 -1.65 -30.37 -3.11
N LEU A 342 -0.43 -29.88 -2.92
CA LEU A 342 -0.12 -28.62 -2.24
C LEU A 342 0.82 -27.81 -3.10
N LEU A 343 0.65 -26.48 -3.13
CA LEU A 343 1.57 -25.57 -3.81
C LEU A 343 2.92 -25.56 -3.09
N ALA A 344 4.01 -25.75 -3.83
CA ALA A 344 5.34 -25.54 -3.32
C ALA A 344 5.67 -24.03 -3.31
N PRO A 345 6.61 -23.56 -2.45
CA PRO A 345 7.04 -22.16 -2.45
C PRO A 345 7.50 -21.72 -3.84
N GLY A 346 6.91 -20.64 -4.37
CA GLY A 346 7.26 -20.07 -5.68
C GLY A 346 6.53 -20.65 -6.89
N GLN A 347 5.62 -21.62 -6.73
CA GLN A 347 4.71 -22.09 -7.78
C GLN A 347 3.42 -21.24 -7.74
N LYS A 348 3.24 -20.43 -8.77
CA LYS A 348 1.98 -19.74 -9.11
C LYS A 348 1.57 -20.13 -10.51
#